data_1ac9a7be2a80215dfcf92bac81a424b6
#
_entry.id   1ac9a7be2a80215dfcf92bac81a424b6
#
_cell.length_a   1.000
_cell.length_b   1.000
_cell.length_c   1.000
_cell.angle_alpha   90.00
_cell.angle_beta   90.00
_cell.angle_gamma   90.00
#
_symmetry.space_group_name_H-M   'P 1'
#
loop_
_entity.id
_entity.type
_entity.pdbx_description
1 polymer ?
#
loop_
_entity_poly.entity_id
_entity_poly.type
_entity_poly.pdbx_seq_one_letter_code
_entity_poly.pdbx_strand_id
1 'polypeptide(L)'
;MVSQIIDKLELDTLLDYGCGSNLSLTKTLSPNRHVQYQGFDIGVPEYSEAPVPAEMVTCIDVLEHIEPEYLEGVLDHLESLTEVVLFASVHMGPAGKVLDDGRNAHLTQQPPEWWLPKFLERFELQTFQLVSPVEFFVIASNSSLEICA
;
A
#
# COMPACT_ATOMS: atom_id res chain seq x y z
N MET A 1 -3.74 -6.82 11.45
CA MET A 1 -2.36 -6.27 11.31
C MET A 1 -2.38 -4.74 11.25
N VAL A 2 -3.04 -4.09 10.31
CA VAL A 2 -3.10 -2.60 10.20
C VAL A 2 -3.48 -1.95 11.54
N SER A 3 -4.60 -2.37 12.17
CA SER A 3 -5.03 -1.85 13.46
C SER A 3 -3.97 -2.01 14.56
N GLN A 4 -3.23 -3.11 14.56
CA GLN A 4 -2.15 -3.35 15.54
C GLN A 4 -0.97 -2.39 15.35
N ILE A 5 -0.63 -2.03 14.09
CA ILE A 5 0.40 -1.03 13.78
C ILE A 5 -0.05 0.34 14.28
N ILE A 6 -1.30 0.71 13.96
CA ILE A 6 -1.92 1.97 14.42
C ILE A 6 -1.84 2.10 15.94
N ASP A 7 -2.29 1.05 16.66
CA ASP A 7 -2.30 1.04 18.13
C ASP A 7 -0.88 1.09 18.72
N LYS A 8 0.04 0.30 18.14
CA LYS A 8 1.43 0.22 18.64
C LYS A 8 2.20 1.53 18.47
N LEU A 9 2.00 2.20 17.32
CA LEU A 9 2.69 3.45 16.98
C LEU A 9 1.87 4.70 17.35
N GLU A 10 0.67 4.51 17.93
CA GLU A 10 -0.22 5.57 18.38
C GLU A 10 -0.62 6.56 17.27
N LEU A 11 -0.87 6.04 16.04
CA LEU A 11 -1.16 6.86 14.87
C LEU A 11 -2.60 7.38 14.85
N ASP A 12 -2.78 8.61 14.38
CA ASP A 12 -4.07 9.30 14.35
C ASP A 12 -4.66 9.42 12.93
N THR A 13 -3.84 9.26 11.89
CA THR A 13 -4.27 9.39 10.49
C THR A 13 -3.92 8.17 9.66
N LEU A 14 -4.85 7.77 8.77
CA LEU A 14 -4.70 6.64 7.86
C LEU A 14 -5.17 7.03 6.45
N LEU A 15 -4.29 6.88 5.47
CA LEU A 15 -4.62 6.95 4.05
C LEU A 15 -4.64 5.53 3.47
N ASP A 16 -5.77 5.12 2.91
CA ASP A 16 -5.94 3.87 2.17
C ASP A 16 -5.79 4.15 0.68
N TYR A 17 -4.61 3.91 0.15
CA TYR A 17 -4.23 4.17 -1.24
C TYR A 17 -4.64 2.99 -2.13
N GLY A 18 -5.55 3.21 -3.07
CA GLY A 18 -6.22 2.17 -3.84
C GLY A 18 -7.36 1.52 -3.05
N CYS A 19 -8.15 2.33 -2.33
CA CYS A 19 -9.19 1.86 -1.41
C CYS A 19 -10.34 1.09 -2.09
N GLY A 20 -10.46 1.20 -3.41
CA GLY A 20 -11.56 0.62 -4.18
C GLY A 20 -12.93 1.19 -3.81
N SER A 21 -13.95 0.85 -4.57
CA SER A 21 -15.34 1.27 -4.32
C SER A 21 -15.95 0.66 -3.05
N ASN A 22 -15.42 -0.48 -2.60
CA ASN A 22 -15.96 -1.23 -1.47
C ASN A 22 -15.39 -0.83 -0.11
N LEU A 23 -14.33 -0.01 -0.07
CA LEU A 23 -13.59 0.37 1.14
C LEU A 23 -13.30 -0.86 2.02
N SER A 24 -12.71 -1.90 1.43
CA SER A 24 -12.57 -3.22 2.06
C SER A 24 -11.80 -3.17 3.39
N LEU A 25 -10.78 -2.30 3.47
CA LEU A 25 -9.99 -2.14 4.68
C LEU A 25 -10.85 -1.67 5.86
N THR A 26 -11.77 -0.72 5.65
CA THR A 26 -12.61 -0.17 6.73
C THR A 26 -13.46 -1.21 7.42
N LYS A 27 -13.82 -2.31 6.72
CA LYS A 27 -14.64 -3.40 7.27
C LYS A 27 -13.89 -4.27 8.27
N THR A 28 -12.56 -4.25 8.21
CA THR A 28 -11.67 -5.05 9.06
C THR A 28 -10.86 -4.19 10.04
N LEU A 29 -10.93 -2.86 9.86
CA LEU A 29 -10.21 -1.91 10.68
C LEU A 29 -10.89 -1.79 12.05
N SER A 30 -10.16 -2.09 13.12
CA SER A 30 -10.67 -2.05 14.49
C SER A 30 -9.56 -1.64 15.49
N PRO A 31 -8.96 -0.45 15.33
CA PRO A 31 -7.98 0.05 16.28
C PRO A 31 -8.66 0.41 17.61
N ASN A 32 -7.87 0.41 18.69
CA ASN A 32 -8.34 0.79 20.02
C ASN A 32 -8.45 2.31 20.22
N ARG A 33 -8.11 3.08 19.18
CA ARG A 33 -8.12 4.54 19.18
C ARG A 33 -8.90 5.10 17.99
N HIS A 34 -9.28 6.36 18.08
CA HIS A 34 -9.89 7.07 16.95
C HIS A 34 -8.82 7.34 15.88
N VAL A 35 -9.13 7.02 14.64
CA VAL A 35 -8.26 7.25 13.48
C VAL A 35 -9.04 8.01 12.42
N GLN A 36 -8.47 9.10 11.92
CA GLN A 36 -9.00 9.81 10.78
C GLN A 36 -8.64 9.06 9.50
N TYR A 37 -9.64 8.47 8.85
CA TYR A 37 -9.49 7.68 7.63
C TYR A 37 -9.73 8.53 6.39
N GLN A 38 -8.86 8.39 5.39
CA GLN A 38 -9.03 8.89 4.03
C GLN A 38 -8.87 7.72 3.05
N GLY A 39 -9.85 7.50 2.17
CA GLY A 39 -9.71 6.61 1.01
C GLY A 39 -9.26 7.41 -0.22
N PHE A 40 -8.35 6.85 -1.00
CA PHE A 40 -7.96 7.38 -2.30
C PHE A 40 -7.95 6.26 -3.34
N ASP A 41 -8.62 6.49 -4.47
CA ASP A 41 -8.58 5.58 -5.62
C ASP A 41 -8.91 6.37 -6.90
N ILE A 42 -7.94 6.47 -7.80
CA ILE A 42 -8.09 7.23 -9.06
C ILE A 42 -9.14 6.62 -10.00
N GLY A 43 -9.41 5.32 -9.86
CA GLY A 43 -10.42 4.59 -10.64
C GLY A 43 -11.84 4.73 -10.09
N VAL A 44 -12.01 5.34 -8.91
CA VAL A 44 -13.30 5.50 -8.23
C VAL A 44 -13.59 6.99 -8.07
N PRO A 45 -14.54 7.59 -8.84
CA PRO A 45 -14.79 9.03 -8.83
C PRO A 45 -15.00 9.64 -7.45
N GLU A 46 -15.66 8.90 -6.55
CA GLU A 46 -15.96 9.34 -5.16
C GLU A 46 -14.68 9.48 -4.30
N TYR A 47 -13.58 8.80 -4.67
CA TYR A 47 -12.31 8.76 -3.92
C TYR A 47 -11.13 9.27 -4.75
N SER A 48 -11.39 9.95 -5.88
CA SER A 48 -10.34 10.40 -6.82
C SER A 48 -9.75 11.78 -6.50
N GLU A 49 -10.21 12.45 -5.44
CA GLU A 49 -9.58 13.69 -4.99
C GLU A 49 -8.14 13.43 -4.53
N ALA A 50 -7.25 14.41 -4.80
CA ALA A 50 -5.85 14.30 -4.43
C ALA A 50 -5.70 14.00 -2.92
N PRO A 51 -4.99 12.92 -2.54
CA PRO A 51 -4.84 12.55 -1.15
C PRO A 51 -3.89 13.51 -0.43
N VAL A 52 -4.06 13.62 0.88
CA VAL A 52 -3.12 14.34 1.74
C VAL A 52 -2.22 13.34 2.48
N PRO A 53 -0.98 13.75 2.87
CA PRO A 53 -0.12 12.91 3.67
C PRO A 53 -0.77 12.42 4.96
N ALA A 54 -0.42 11.22 5.38
CA ALA A 54 -0.92 10.59 6.59
C ALA A 54 0.20 9.85 7.32
N GLU A 55 0.06 9.71 8.64
CA GLU A 55 1.00 8.97 9.47
C GLU A 55 1.11 7.51 9.03
N MET A 56 -0.01 6.89 8.68
CA MET A 56 -0.02 5.57 8.07
C MET A 56 -0.61 5.64 6.66
N VAL A 57 0.09 5.01 5.72
CA VAL A 57 -0.42 4.74 4.38
C VAL A 57 -0.54 3.23 4.19
N THR A 58 -1.69 2.78 3.70
CA THR A 58 -1.88 1.40 3.23
C THR A 58 -1.98 1.38 1.72
N CYS A 59 -1.35 0.38 1.08
CA CYS A 59 -1.41 0.13 -0.36
C CYS A 59 -1.53 -1.39 -0.54
N ILE A 60 -2.76 -1.90 -0.56
CA ILE A 60 -3.06 -3.33 -0.46
C ILE A 60 -3.62 -3.82 -1.79
N ASP A 61 -2.88 -4.74 -2.46
CA ASP A 61 -3.26 -5.31 -3.74
C ASP A 61 -3.53 -4.25 -4.82
N VAL A 62 -2.60 -3.31 -4.98
CA VAL A 62 -2.69 -2.17 -5.91
C VAL A 62 -1.54 -2.16 -6.90
N LEU A 63 -0.30 -2.33 -6.42
CA LEU A 63 0.91 -2.09 -7.22
C LEU A 63 1.03 -3.03 -8.42
N GLU A 64 0.58 -4.27 -8.29
CA GLU A 64 0.55 -5.26 -9.37
C GLU A 64 -0.41 -4.90 -10.51
N HIS A 65 -1.39 -4.01 -10.23
CA HIS A 65 -2.34 -3.51 -11.23
C HIS A 65 -1.86 -2.27 -11.97
N ILE A 66 -0.74 -1.67 -11.53
CA ILE A 66 -0.20 -0.47 -12.16
C ILE A 66 0.58 -0.85 -13.42
N GLU A 67 0.38 -0.08 -14.49
CA GLU A 67 1.21 -0.19 -15.69
C GLU A 67 2.69 0.00 -15.33
N PRO A 68 3.60 -0.86 -15.82
CA PRO A 68 5.02 -0.79 -15.45
C PRO A 68 5.66 0.58 -15.64
N GLU A 69 5.23 1.32 -16.64
CA GLU A 69 5.73 2.67 -16.97
C GLU A 69 5.34 3.74 -15.94
N TYR A 70 4.26 3.51 -15.16
CA TYR A 70 3.79 4.44 -14.12
C TYR A 70 4.16 4.02 -12.71
N LEU A 71 4.69 2.81 -12.53
CA LEU A 71 4.94 2.22 -11.21
C LEU A 71 5.90 3.06 -10.36
N GLU A 72 6.99 3.56 -10.95
CA GLU A 72 7.95 4.40 -10.23
C GLU A 72 7.28 5.69 -9.73
N GLY A 73 6.47 6.33 -10.55
CA GLY A 73 5.70 7.52 -10.14
C GLY A 73 4.69 7.25 -9.02
N VAL A 74 4.08 6.06 -9.01
CA VAL A 74 3.18 5.65 -7.91
C VAL A 74 3.96 5.41 -6.62
N LEU A 75 5.13 4.78 -6.69
CA LEU A 75 5.99 4.57 -5.53
C LEU A 75 6.54 5.90 -4.97
N ASP A 76 6.93 6.85 -5.83
CA ASP A 76 7.33 8.22 -5.43
C ASP A 76 6.16 8.95 -4.73
N HIS A 77 4.93 8.76 -5.24
CA HIS A 77 3.74 9.35 -4.64
C HIS A 77 3.46 8.74 -3.26
N LEU A 78 3.56 7.41 -3.12
CA LEU A 78 3.44 6.74 -1.82
C LEU A 78 4.48 7.24 -0.81
N GLU A 79 5.74 7.42 -1.23
CA GLU A 79 6.78 7.99 -0.39
C GLU A 79 6.39 9.40 0.11
N SER A 80 5.93 10.26 -0.80
CA SER A 80 5.55 11.65 -0.48
C SER A 80 4.35 11.75 0.47
N LEU A 81 3.50 10.74 0.49
CA LEU A 81 2.28 10.69 1.30
C LEU A 81 2.48 9.99 2.65
N THR A 82 3.55 9.22 2.82
CA THR A 82 3.82 8.45 4.04
C THR A 82 4.62 9.29 5.03
N GLU A 83 3.99 9.69 6.14
CA GLU A 83 4.68 10.46 7.18
C GLU A 83 5.45 9.56 8.14
N VAL A 84 4.88 8.41 8.55
CA VAL A 84 5.50 7.48 9.52
C VAL A 84 5.72 6.11 8.93
N VAL A 85 4.65 5.42 8.51
CA VAL A 85 4.72 4.01 8.10
C VAL A 85 3.86 3.70 6.90
N LEU A 86 4.43 2.94 5.97
CA LEU A 86 3.76 2.30 4.85
C LEU A 86 3.51 0.82 5.18
N PHE A 87 2.28 0.36 4.96
CA PHE A 87 1.94 -1.06 4.84
C PHE A 87 1.52 -1.33 3.40
N ALA A 88 2.26 -2.14 2.67
CA ALA A 88 1.93 -2.51 1.29
C ALA A 88 1.92 -4.02 1.10
N SER A 89 0.92 -4.54 0.40
CA SER A 89 0.90 -5.92 -0.10
C SER A 89 0.98 -5.95 -1.62
N VAL A 90 1.56 -7.02 -2.14
CA VAL A 90 1.70 -7.26 -3.59
C VAL A 90 1.41 -8.72 -3.88
N HIS A 91 0.53 -8.95 -4.85
CA HIS A 91 0.28 -10.27 -5.39
C HIS A 91 1.13 -10.47 -6.66
N MET A 92 2.07 -11.40 -6.61
CA MET A 92 3.08 -11.65 -7.66
C MET A 92 2.61 -12.55 -8.79
N GLY A 93 1.52 -13.28 -8.58
CA GLY A 93 0.94 -14.19 -9.56
C GLY A 93 -0.14 -13.53 -10.43
N PRO A 94 -0.71 -14.28 -11.38
CA PRO A 94 -1.79 -13.77 -12.21
C PRO A 94 -3.08 -13.54 -11.41
N ALA A 95 -3.83 -12.48 -11.79
CA ALA A 95 -5.19 -12.29 -11.33
C ALA A 95 -6.15 -13.30 -12.00
N GLY A 96 -7.27 -13.58 -11.35
CA GLY A 96 -8.38 -14.28 -11.98
C GLY A 96 -9.14 -13.47 -13.04
N LYS A 97 -8.89 -12.14 -13.10
CA LYS A 97 -9.54 -11.20 -14.01
C LYS A 97 -8.66 -10.89 -15.21
N VAL A 98 -9.30 -10.84 -16.40
CA VAL A 98 -8.72 -10.37 -17.66
C VAL A 98 -9.34 -9.02 -18.00
N LEU A 99 -8.52 -8.07 -18.46
CA LEU A 99 -8.95 -6.75 -18.90
C LEU A 99 -9.61 -6.82 -20.29
N ASP A 100 -10.31 -5.77 -20.68
CA ASP A 100 -11.02 -5.70 -21.96
C ASP A 100 -10.06 -5.80 -23.18
N ASP A 101 -8.80 -5.45 -23.02
CA ASP A 101 -7.75 -5.57 -24.03
C ASP A 101 -7.08 -6.95 -24.08
N GLY A 102 -7.54 -7.90 -23.25
CA GLY A 102 -7.06 -9.28 -23.20
C GLY A 102 -5.85 -9.51 -22.26
N ARG A 103 -5.30 -8.46 -21.63
CA ARG A 103 -4.22 -8.61 -20.66
C ARG A 103 -4.76 -9.11 -19.31
N ASN A 104 -3.89 -9.76 -18.54
CA ASN A 104 -4.19 -10.09 -17.14
C ASN A 104 -4.29 -8.79 -16.32
N ALA A 105 -5.21 -8.74 -15.35
CA ALA A 105 -5.39 -7.56 -14.52
C ALA A 105 -4.19 -7.28 -13.60
N HIS A 106 -3.37 -8.28 -13.25
CA HIS A 106 -2.06 -8.06 -12.67
C HIS A 106 -1.05 -7.77 -13.79
N LEU A 107 -0.81 -6.51 -14.05
CA LEU A 107 0.05 -6.04 -15.14
C LEU A 107 1.54 -6.25 -14.83
N THR A 108 1.89 -6.28 -13.54
CA THR A 108 3.26 -6.49 -13.06
C THR A 108 3.33 -7.74 -12.19
N GLN A 109 3.71 -8.87 -12.82
CA GLN A 109 3.86 -10.17 -12.18
C GLN A 109 5.36 -10.46 -12.02
N GLN A 110 5.96 -9.97 -10.93
CA GLN A 110 7.41 -10.05 -10.69
C GLN A 110 7.69 -10.65 -9.29
N PRO A 111 8.84 -11.34 -9.10
CA PRO A 111 9.20 -11.91 -7.82
C PRO A 111 9.66 -10.84 -6.80
N PRO A 112 9.80 -11.21 -5.51
CA PRO A 112 10.19 -10.26 -4.47
C PRO A 112 11.51 -9.54 -4.74
N GLU A 113 12.49 -10.22 -5.36
CA GLU A 113 13.80 -9.68 -5.71
C GLU A 113 13.72 -8.50 -6.70
N TRP A 114 12.62 -8.43 -7.45
CA TRP A 114 12.35 -7.31 -8.35
C TRP A 114 11.66 -6.14 -7.63
N TRP A 115 10.76 -6.45 -6.68
CA TRP A 115 9.98 -5.47 -5.93
C TRP A 115 10.77 -4.79 -4.81
N LEU A 116 11.53 -5.57 -4.03
CA LEU A 116 12.19 -5.09 -2.82
C LEU A 116 13.14 -3.91 -3.05
N PRO A 117 14.00 -3.89 -4.10
CA PRO A 117 14.87 -2.74 -4.37
C PRO A 117 14.08 -1.43 -4.54
N LYS A 118 12.88 -1.47 -5.14
CA LYS A 118 12.04 -0.30 -5.37
C LYS A 118 11.51 0.30 -4.06
N PHE A 119 11.17 -0.54 -3.08
CA PHE A 119 10.82 -0.08 -1.73
C PHE A 119 12.05 0.48 -1.01
N LEU A 120 13.19 -0.21 -1.10
CA LEU A 120 14.44 0.18 -0.43
C LEU A 120 15.06 1.49 -0.95
N GLU A 121 14.74 1.90 -2.16
CA GLU A 121 15.15 3.19 -2.73
C GLU A 121 14.45 4.37 -2.04
N ARG A 122 13.29 4.14 -1.40
CA ARG A 122 12.40 5.18 -0.87
C ARG A 122 12.14 5.07 0.62
N PHE A 123 12.20 3.87 1.15
CA PHE A 123 11.80 3.55 2.52
C PHE A 123 12.85 2.75 3.24
N GLU A 124 12.83 2.82 4.55
CA GLU A 124 13.53 1.91 5.42
C GLU A 124 12.64 0.70 5.72
N LEU A 125 13.04 -0.48 5.25
CA LEU A 125 12.26 -1.70 5.37
C LEU A 125 12.33 -2.26 6.79
N GLN A 126 11.19 -2.33 7.47
CA GLN A 126 11.06 -2.86 8.84
C GLN A 126 10.67 -4.34 8.82
N THR A 127 9.83 -4.73 7.86
CA THR A 127 9.36 -6.11 7.74
C THR A 127 9.13 -6.45 6.26
N PHE A 128 9.57 -7.63 5.88
CA PHE A 128 9.15 -8.32 4.66
C PHE A 128 8.64 -9.70 5.04
N GLN A 129 7.47 -10.08 4.56
CA GLN A 129 6.92 -11.41 4.82
C GLN A 129 6.18 -11.96 3.61
N LEU A 130 6.56 -13.16 3.19
CA LEU A 130 5.77 -13.97 2.27
C LEU A 130 4.53 -14.50 3.02
N VAL A 131 3.35 -14.19 2.51
CA VAL A 131 2.06 -14.69 3.02
C VAL A 131 1.71 -16.00 2.35
N SER A 132 2.04 -16.11 1.08
CA SER A 132 1.87 -17.30 0.24
C SER A 132 3.01 -17.36 -0.81
N PRO A 133 3.08 -18.42 -1.63
CA PRO A 133 4.06 -18.48 -2.73
C PRO A 133 3.93 -17.33 -3.75
N VAL A 134 2.78 -16.65 -3.79
CA VAL A 134 2.47 -15.61 -4.77
C VAL A 134 2.08 -14.27 -4.14
N GLU A 135 2.28 -14.09 -2.83
CA GLU A 135 1.90 -12.87 -2.14
C GLU A 135 2.88 -12.53 -1.03
N PHE A 136 3.22 -11.27 -0.91
CA PHE A 136 3.99 -10.74 0.22
C PHE A 136 3.41 -9.41 0.72
N PHE A 137 3.80 -9.02 1.92
CA PHE A 137 3.66 -7.65 2.38
C PHE A 137 4.98 -7.08 2.90
N VAL A 138 5.04 -5.76 2.91
CA VAL A 138 6.10 -4.99 3.55
C VAL A 138 5.51 -4.04 4.59
N ILE A 139 6.27 -3.82 5.66
CA ILE A 139 6.10 -2.68 6.57
C ILE A 139 7.38 -1.87 6.43
N ALA A 140 7.26 -0.61 6.07
CA ALA A 140 8.38 0.25 5.81
C ALA A 140 8.15 1.64 6.42
N SER A 141 9.19 2.25 6.96
CA SER A 141 9.11 3.60 7.52
C SER A 141 9.69 4.61 6.54
N ASN A 142 9.23 5.85 6.65
CA ASN A 142 9.90 6.95 5.97
C ASN A 142 11.30 7.09 6.55
N SER A 143 12.33 7.18 5.70
CA SER A 143 13.76 7.18 6.07
C SER A 143 14.21 8.33 6.99
N SER A 144 13.33 9.29 7.27
CA SER A 144 13.59 10.39 8.21
C SER A 144 13.18 10.10 9.65
N LEU A 145 12.60 8.91 9.96
CA LEU A 145 12.16 8.55 11.31
C LEU A 145 12.92 7.32 11.81
N GLU A 146 13.83 7.54 12.78
CA GLU A 146 14.29 6.44 13.62
C GLU A 146 13.09 5.93 14.44
N ILE A 147 12.45 4.86 13.98
CA ILE A 147 11.52 4.12 14.81
C ILE A 147 12.39 3.42 15.86
N CYS A 148 12.54 4.02 17.02
CA CYS A 148 13.20 3.39 18.15
C CYS A 148 12.55 2.03 18.40
N ALA A 149 13.35 0.99 18.28
CA ALA A 149 12.98 -0.39 18.50
C ALA A 149 12.50 -0.63 19.94
#